data_cb3adc62c4521f520af7540d54c63c77
#
_entry.id   cb3adc62c4521f520af7540d54c63c77
#
_cell.length_a   1.000
_cell.length_b   1.000
_cell.length_c   1.000
_cell.angle_alpha   90.00
_cell.angle_beta   90.00
_cell.angle_gamma   90.00
#
_symmetry.space_group_name_H-M   'P 1'
#
loop_
_entity.id
_entity.type
_entity.pdbx_description
1 polymer ?
#
loop_
_entity_poly.entity_id
_entity_poly.type
_entity_poly.pdbx_seq_one_letter_code
_entity_poly.pdbx_strand_id
1 'polypeptide(L)'
;SETQLQLLSAVLNSSFVGLELAEMLEALEKMEAHSAPGAFEMISLVVDFAMEILEEQSRKTVHTAGITHLLEHPEYHSLDKAKPLMTYLSEESEASKLPVALDGGRNMNILIGPENVNEALKDTSVVMASYDIGDNMRGVIGVVGPTRMDYAKVTARLSYFADLSLIHI
;
A
#
# COMPACT_ATOMS: atom_id res chain seq x y z
N SER A 1 1.40 -26.41 -28.96
CA SER A 1 0.74 -27.73 -28.92
C SER A 1 0.36 -28.06 -27.48
N GLU A 2 -0.61 -28.97 -27.30
CA GLU A 2 -1.11 -29.39 -25.99
C GLU A 2 0.02 -29.88 -25.06
N THR A 3 1.00 -30.54 -25.63
CA THR A 3 2.20 -31.04 -24.95
C THR A 3 3.08 -29.87 -24.41
N GLN A 4 3.17 -28.76 -25.14
CA GLN A 4 3.92 -27.57 -24.69
C GLN A 4 3.23 -26.87 -23.53
N LEU A 5 1.89 -26.80 -23.55
CA LEU A 5 1.10 -26.25 -22.44
C LEU A 5 1.22 -27.08 -21.16
N GLN A 6 1.21 -28.43 -21.30
CA GLN A 6 1.40 -29.32 -20.16
C GLN A 6 2.80 -29.21 -19.57
N LEU A 7 3.83 -29.07 -20.41
CA LEU A 7 5.20 -28.89 -19.96
C LEU A 7 5.39 -27.54 -19.26
N LEU A 8 4.82 -26.47 -19.82
CA LEU A 8 4.84 -25.14 -19.21
C LEU A 8 4.13 -25.13 -17.86
N SER A 9 2.94 -25.74 -17.78
CA SER A 9 2.18 -25.88 -16.52
C SER A 9 2.97 -26.64 -15.46
N ALA A 10 3.65 -27.74 -15.84
CA ALA A 10 4.48 -28.50 -14.92
C ALA A 10 5.68 -27.71 -14.41
N VAL A 11 6.35 -26.94 -15.30
CA VAL A 11 7.47 -26.07 -14.93
C VAL A 11 7.02 -24.93 -14.01
N LEU A 12 5.93 -24.25 -14.34
CA LEU A 12 5.37 -23.18 -13.51
C LEU A 12 4.99 -23.70 -12.12
N ASN A 13 4.26 -24.82 -12.05
CA ASN A 13 3.88 -25.41 -10.76
C ASN A 13 5.08 -25.83 -9.92
N SER A 14 6.13 -26.39 -10.53
CA SER A 14 7.32 -26.79 -9.79
C SER A 14 8.18 -25.62 -9.33
N SER A 15 8.14 -24.50 -10.05
CA SER A 15 8.98 -23.33 -9.78
C SER A 15 8.35 -22.33 -8.81
N PHE A 16 7.02 -22.30 -8.73
CA PHE A 16 6.30 -21.25 -7.97
C PHE A 16 5.54 -21.74 -6.74
N VAL A 17 5.37 -23.05 -6.55
CA VAL A 17 4.71 -23.58 -5.37
C VAL A 17 5.51 -23.26 -4.10
N GLY A 18 4.93 -22.45 -3.21
CA GLY A 18 5.52 -22.10 -1.92
C GLY A 18 6.43 -20.88 -1.93
N LEU A 19 6.55 -20.15 -3.06
CA LEU A 19 7.26 -18.89 -3.12
C LEU A 19 6.37 -17.72 -2.68
N GLU A 20 7.00 -16.73 -2.01
CA GLU A 20 6.37 -15.43 -1.82
C GLU A 20 6.35 -14.64 -3.12
N LEU A 21 5.47 -13.62 -3.19
CA LEU A 21 5.23 -12.82 -4.37
C LEU A 21 6.50 -12.20 -4.98
N ALA A 22 7.38 -11.66 -4.13
CA ALA A 22 8.64 -11.07 -4.55
C ALA A 22 9.60 -12.12 -5.15
N GLU A 23 9.62 -13.32 -4.59
CA GLU A 23 10.42 -14.44 -5.07
C GLU A 23 9.89 -14.98 -6.41
N MET A 24 8.55 -14.96 -6.61
CA MET A 24 7.93 -15.31 -7.88
C MET A 24 8.35 -14.37 -9.00
N LEU A 25 8.37 -13.07 -8.76
CA LEU A 25 8.80 -12.08 -9.75
C LEU A 25 10.26 -12.29 -10.15
N GLU A 26 11.14 -12.49 -9.18
CA GLU A 26 12.56 -12.76 -9.46
C GLU A 26 12.77 -14.07 -10.24
N ALA A 27 11.98 -15.10 -9.91
CA ALA A 27 12.02 -16.38 -10.64
C ALA A 27 11.52 -16.23 -12.08
N LEU A 28 10.46 -15.43 -12.32
CA LEU A 28 9.93 -15.13 -13.65
C LEU A 28 10.94 -14.38 -14.51
N GLU A 29 11.59 -13.34 -13.98
CA GLU A 29 12.64 -12.60 -14.69
C GLU A 29 13.81 -13.48 -15.06
N LYS A 30 14.23 -14.40 -14.18
CA LYS A 30 15.29 -15.37 -14.45
C LYS A 30 14.89 -16.38 -15.55
N MET A 31 13.65 -16.83 -15.57
CA MET A 31 13.12 -17.73 -16.60
C MET A 31 13.07 -17.02 -17.95
N GLU A 32 12.65 -15.77 -18.01
CA GLU A 32 12.63 -14.96 -19.23
C GLU A 32 14.03 -14.82 -19.83
N ALA A 33 15.03 -14.49 -19.00
CA ALA A 33 16.41 -14.30 -19.43
C ALA A 33 17.10 -15.56 -19.97
N HIS A 34 16.61 -16.77 -19.63
CA HIS A 34 17.23 -18.05 -20.00
C HIS A 34 16.39 -18.88 -20.97
N SER A 35 15.31 -18.35 -21.52
CA SER A 35 14.38 -19.07 -22.36
C SER A 35 14.82 -19.11 -23.83
N ALA A 36 14.57 -20.24 -24.49
CA ALA A 36 14.76 -20.38 -25.95
C ALA A 36 13.74 -19.50 -26.70
N PRO A 37 14.07 -19.03 -27.93
CA PRO A 37 13.22 -18.05 -28.65
C PRO A 37 11.77 -18.48 -28.90
N GLY A 38 11.44 -19.76 -28.92
CA GLY A 38 10.06 -20.24 -29.10
C GLY A 38 9.28 -20.41 -27.79
N ALA A 39 9.97 -20.47 -26.63
CA ALA A 39 9.36 -20.50 -25.30
C ALA A 39 9.17 -19.09 -24.74
N PHE A 40 9.96 -18.14 -25.22
CA PHE A 40 9.95 -16.73 -24.76
C PHE A 40 8.57 -16.09 -24.88
N GLU A 41 7.90 -16.18 -26.03
CA GLU A 41 6.57 -15.59 -26.24
C GLU A 41 5.52 -16.14 -25.27
N MET A 42 5.59 -17.44 -24.94
CA MET A 42 4.63 -18.04 -24.00
C MET A 42 4.94 -17.66 -22.56
N ILE A 43 6.20 -17.53 -22.18
CA ILE A 43 6.62 -17.13 -20.84
C ILE A 43 6.30 -15.66 -20.63
N SER A 44 6.60 -14.79 -21.59
CA SER A 44 6.26 -13.38 -21.55
C SER A 44 4.75 -13.16 -21.32
N LEU A 45 3.91 -13.90 -22.02
CA LEU A 45 2.45 -13.79 -21.87
C LEU A 45 1.97 -14.22 -20.46
N VAL A 46 2.61 -15.22 -19.87
CA VAL A 46 2.34 -15.66 -18.49
C VAL A 46 2.86 -14.64 -17.47
N VAL A 47 4.03 -14.06 -17.73
CA VAL A 47 4.61 -13.00 -16.89
C VAL A 47 3.72 -11.77 -16.91
N ASP A 48 3.31 -11.30 -18.09
CA ASP A 48 2.42 -10.14 -18.24
C ASP A 48 1.08 -10.35 -17.50
N PHE A 49 0.49 -11.54 -17.65
CA PHE A 49 -0.75 -11.88 -16.95
C PHE A 49 -0.56 -11.99 -15.44
N ALA A 50 0.55 -12.58 -14.99
CA ALA A 50 0.87 -12.63 -13.56
C ALA A 50 1.09 -11.23 -12.99
N MET A 51 1.81 -10.37 -13.70
CA MET A 51 2.03 -8.96 -13.28
C MET A 51 0.71 -8.20 -13.19
N GLU A 52 -0.21 -8.36 -14.15
CA GLU A 52 -1.54 -7.74 -14.12
C GLU A 52 -2.35 -8.18 -12.89
N ILE A 53 -2.38 -9.49 -12.59
CA ILE A 53 -3.05 -10.02 -11.39
C ILE A 53 -2.39 -9.47 -10.11
N LEU A 54 -1.05 -9.39 -10.08
CA LEU A 54 -0.30 -8.91 -8.94
C LEU A 54 -0.53 -7.41 -8.69
N GLU A 55 -0.58 -6.61 -9.76
CA GLU A 55 -0.94 -5.20 -9.69
C GLU A 55 -2.37 -5.03 -9.17
N GLU A 56 -3.31 -5.85 -9.62
CA GLU A 56 -4.69 -5.80 -9.17
C GLU A 56 -4.85 -6.20 -7.71
N GLN A 57 -4.15 -7.25 -7.26
CA GLN A 57 -4.12 -7.65 -5.85
C GLN A 57 -3.32 -6.68 -4.96
N SER A 58 -2.32 -6.02 -5.50
CA SER A 58 -1.53 -5.00 -4.81
C SER A 58 -2.21 -3.63 -4.73
N ARG A 59 -3.36 -3.45 -5.40
CA ARG A 59 -4.15 -2.21 -5.28
C ARG A 59 -4.61 -2.04 -3.85
N LYS A 60 -3.92 -1.16 -3.14
CA LYS A 60 -4.31 -0.75 -1.80
C LYS A 60 -5.63 0.02 -1.92
N THR A 61 -6.70 -0.57 -1.44
CA THR A 61 -7.97 0.15 -1.32
C THR A 61 -7.84 1.12 -0.14
N VAL A 62 -7.94 2.41 -0.42
CA VAL A 62 -7.88 3.46 0.60
C VAL A 62 -9.25 4.10 0.72
N HIS A 63 -9.79 4.10 1.91
CA HIS A 63 -11.02 4.80 2.23
C HIS A 63 -10.69 6.05 3.05
N THR A 64 -11.06 7.22 2.54
CA THR A 64 -10.91 8.49 3.25
C THR A 64 -12.26 9.00 3.73
N ALA A 65 -12.29 9.56 4.94
CA ALA A 65 -13.49 10.13 5.53
C ALA A 65 -13.14 11.42 6.29
N GLY A 66 -14.12 12.30 6.43
CA GLY A 66 -13.98 13.51 7.24
C GLY A 66 -13.09 14.59 6.63
N ILE A 67 -12.80 14.57 5.33
CA ILE A 67 -11.97 15.59 4.65
C ILE A 67 -12.50 16.99 4.90
N THR A 68 -13.81 17.15 4.94
CA THR A 68 -14.46 18.45 5.21
C THR A 68 -14.18 19.00 6.61
N HIS A 69 -13.93 18.14 7.61
CA HIS A 69 -13.58 18.58 8.96
C HIS A 69 -12.21 19.25 9.02
N LEU A 70 -11.32 19.02 8.06
CA LEU A 70 -10.07 19.77 7.96
C LEU A 70 -10.31 21.26 7.81
N LEU A 71 -11.38 21.68 7.12
CA LEU A 71 -11.73 23.09 6.92
C LEU A 71 -12.21 23.79 8.20
N GLU A 72 -12.53 23.05 9.25
CA GLU A 72 -12.86 23.61 10.57
C GLU A 72 -11.62 24.15 11.29
N HIS A 73 -10.43 23.74 10.86
CA HIS A 73 -9.17 24.18 11.44
C HIS A 73 -8.68 25.48 10.78
N PRO A 74 -8.29 26.50 11.56
CA PRO A 74 -7.84 27.80 11.03
C PRO A 74 -6.68 27.71 10.04
N GLU A 75 -5.84 26.68 10.17
CA GLU A 75 -4.69 26.41 9.29
C GLU A 75 -5.09 26.17 7.83
N TYR A 76 -6.31 25.68 7.61
CA TYR A 76 -6.83 25.31 6.27
C TYR A 76 -7.90 26.28 5.75
N HIS A 77 -8.07 27.44 6.36
CA HIS A 77 -8.98 28.49 5.85
C HIS A 77 -8.46 29.12 4.55
N SER A 78 -7.16 28.98 4.24
CA SER A 78 -6.59 29.41 2.96
C SER A 78 -6.80 28.33 1.89
N LEU A 79 -7.41 28.71 0.76
CA LEU A 79 -7.61 27.82 -0.38
C LEU A 79 -6.31 27.27 -0.93
N ASP A 80 -5.22 28.05 -0.87
CA ASP A 80 -3.90 27.63 -1.37
C ASP A 80 -3.34 26.45 -0.56
N LYS A 81 -3.70 26.35 0.73
CA LYS A 81 -3.30 25.23 1.61
C LYS A 81 -4.30 24.09 1.59
N ALA A 82 -5.59 24.41 1.60
CA ALA A 82 -6.64 23.40 1.67
C ALA A 82 -6.77 22.60 0.37
N LYS A 83 -6.70 23.26 -0.79
CA LYS A 83 -6.94 22.62 -2.08
C LYS A 83 -5.96 21.49 -2.40
N PRO A 84 -4.63 21.65 -2.31
CA PRO A 84 -3.69 20.56 -2.57
C PRO A 84 -3.91 19.38 -1.63
N LEU A 85 -4.16 19.64 -0.35
CA LEU A 85 -4.42 18.60 0.65
C LEU A 85 -5.72 17.84 0.36
N MET A 86 -6.80 18.55 0.06
CA MET A 86 -8.08 17.93 -0.27
C MET A 86 -8.01 17.10 -1.55
N THR A 87 -7.33 17.60 -2.59
CA THR A 87 -7.10 16.86 -3.83
C THR A 87 -6.32 15.56 -3.53
N TYR A 88 -5.22 15.67 -2.79
CA TYR A 88 -4.39 14.52 -2.40
C TYR A 88 -5.20 13.45 -1.65
N LEU A 89 -6.01 13.85 -0.68
CA LEU A 89 -6.80 12.91 0.12
C LEU A 89 -8.03 12.38 -0.61
N SER A 90 -8.53 13.08 -1.64
CA SER A 90 -9.67 12.63 -2.45
C SER A 90 -9.27 11.66 -3.56
N GLU A 91 -8.02 11.70 -3.99
CA GLU A 91 -7.48 10.78 -4.97
C GLU A 91 -6.98 9.51 -4.29
N GLU A 92 -7.70 8.40 -4.45
CA GLU A 92 -7.40 7.11 -3.83
C GLU A 92 -5.97 6.63 -4.17
N SER A 93 -5.53 6.86 -5.41
CA SER A 93 -4.17 6.54 -5.87
C SER A 93 -3.09 7.34 -5.15
N GLU A 94 -3.32 8.60 -4.80
CA GLU A 94 -2.37 9.44 -4.07
C GLU A 94 -2.38 9.13 -2.58
N ALA A 95 -3.57 8.94 -1.98
CA ALA A 95 -3.72 8.55 -0.59
C ALA A 95 -3.06 7.18 -0.28
N SER A 96 -3.03 6.27 -1.26
CA SER A 96 -2.34 4.97 -1.13
C SER A 96 -0.81 5.07 -1.04
N LYS A 97 -0.23 6.20 -1.48
CA LYS A 97 1.21 6.48 -1.43
C LYS A 97 1.68 7.04 -0.08
N LEU A 98 0.78 7.20 0.90
CA LEU A 98 1.20 7.58 2.24
C LEU A 98 2.28 6.63 2.73
N PRO A 99 3.42 7.15 3.24
CA PRO A 99 4.53 6.33 3.68
C PRO A 99 4.13 5.55 4.91
N VAL A 100 3.71 4.33 4.70
CA VAL A 100 3.51 3.37 5.77
C VAL A 100 4.90 2.86 6.15
N ALA A 101 5.46 3.36 7.24
CA ALA A 101 6.69 2.81 7.75
C ALA A 101 6.42 1.39 8.24
N LEU A 102 6.75 0.42 7.40
CA LEU A 102 6.72 -1.00 7.71
C LEU A 102 8.01 -1.45 8.43
N ASP A 103 8.90 -0.49 8.76
CA ASP A 103 10.22 -0.80 9.29
C ASP A 103 10.19 -1.11 10.79
N GLY A 104 10.64 -2.31 11.13
CA GLY A 104 11.22 -2.61 12.42
C GLY A 104 10.25 -2.80 13.59
N GLY A 105 9.03 -3.28 13.37
CA GLY A 105 8.15 -3.70 14.49
C GLY A 105 7.48 -2.55 15.25
N ARG A 106 7.50 -1.34 14.72
CA ARG A 106 6.69 -0.24 15.22
C ARG A 106 5.34 -0.24 14.53
N ASN A 107 4.29 -0.51 15.28
CA ASN A 107 2.91 -0.49 14.76
C ASN A 107 2.38 0.93 14.53
N MET A 108 3.18 1.99 14.79
CA MET A 108 2.74 3.37 14.67
C MET A 108 3.83 4.27 14.08
N ASN A 109 3.42 5.16 13.18
CA ASN A 109 4.27 6.17 12.58
C ASN A 109 3.63 7.55 12.69
N ILE A 110 4.43 8.57 12.98
CA ILE A 110 4.01 9.97 13.09
C ILE A 110 4.94 10.80 12.20
N LEU A 111 4.37 11.51 11.24
CA LEU A 111 5.09 12.43 10.35
C LEU A 111 4.52 13.83 10.56
N ILE A 112 5.37 14.80 10.88
CA ILE A 112 4.97 16.16 11.25
C ILE A 112 5.53 17.16 10.24
N GLY A 113 4.64 17.87 9.55
CA GLY A 113 5.04 18.96 8.67
C GLY A 113 6.01 18.50 7.57
N PRO A 114 7.22 19.09 7.50
CA PRO A 114 8.22 18.79 6.48
C PRO A 114 8.78 17.36 6.50
N GLU A 115 8.48 16.55 7.51
CA GLU A 115 8.82 15.13 7.52
C GLU A 115 8.01 14.35 6.48
N ASN A 116 6.87 14.90 6.04
CA ASN A 116 6.11 14.37 4.93
C ASN A 116 6.85 14.66 3.61
N VAL A 117 7.12 13.61 2.85
CA VAL A 117 7.80 13.72 1.55
C VAL A 117 6.93 14.43 0.50
N ASN A 118 5.59 14.27 0.60
CA ASN A 118 4.67 14.89 -0.35
C ASN A 118 4.41 16.36 0.02
N GLU A 119 4.61 17.26 -0.95
CA GLU A 119 4.40 18.70 -0.80
C GLU A 119 2.99 19.07 -0.33
N ALA A 120 1.95 18.30 -0.70
CA ALA A 120 0.59 18.55 -0.27
C ALA A 120 0.38 18.33 1.24
N LEU A 121 1.29 17.58 1.87
CA LEU A 121 1.24 17.22 3.30
C LEU A 121 2.21 18.03 4.18
N LYS A 122 3.03 18.90 3.61
CA LYS A 122 4.10 19.61 4.35
C LYS A 122 3.62 20.52 5.48
N ASP A 123 2.39 20.99 5.41
CA ASP A 123 1.76 21.83 6.46
C ASP A 123 0.82 21.00 7.36
N THR A 124 0.89 19.67 7.28
CA THR A 124 0.03 18.74 8.00
C THR A 124 0.82 17.76 8.84
N SER A 125 0.14 17.07 9.75
CA SER A 125 0.68 15.88 10.40
C SER A 125 -0.13 14.66 10.02
N VAL A 126 0.57 13.56 9.81
CA VAL A 126 0.01 12.24 9.50
C VAL A 126 0.40 11.27 10.60
N VAL A 127 -0.58 10.70 11.28
CA VAL A 127 -0.38 9.66 12.30
C VAL A 127 -1.00 8.37 11.77
N MET A 128 -0.21 7.32 11.67
CA MET A 128 -0.65 6.03 11.12
C MET A 128 -0.36 4.91 12.10
N ALA A 129 -1.29 3.94 12.19
CA ALA A 129 -1.10 2.69 12.89
C ALA A 129 -1.35 1.53 11.93
N SER A 130 -0.48 0.53 11.97
CA SER A 130 -0.68 -0.72 11.24
C SER A 130 -1.33 -1.76 12.16
N TYR A 131 -2.17 -2.61 11.58
CA TYR A 131 -2.81 -3.73 12.26
C TYR A 131 -2.79 -4.97 11.37
N ASP A 132 -2.78 -6.13 12.00
CA ASP A 132 -2.79 -7.42 11.32
C ASP A 132 -4.25 -7.81 10.99
N ILE A 133 -4.49 -8.27 9.75
CA ILE A 133 -5.81 -8.71 9.30
C ILE A 133 -5.89 -10.25 9.23
N GLY A 134 -4.80 -10.95 9.54
CA GLY A 134 -4.66 -12.39 9.31
C GLY A 134 -4.11 -12.70 7.90
N ASP A 135 -3.80 -13.97 7.65
CA ASP A 135 -3.28 -14.45 6.35
C ASP A 135 -2.12 -13.63 5.77
N ASN A 136 -1.21 -13.17 6.65
CA ASN A 136 -0.07 -12.31 6.29
C ASN A 136 -0.46 -10.95 5.67
N MET A 137 -1.72 -10.52 5.83
CA MET A 137 -2.22 -9.22 5.38
C MET A 137 -2.15 -8.20 6.50
N ARG A 138 -1.82 -6.94 6.15
CA ARG A 138 -1.79 -5.81 7.07
C ARG A 138 -2.67 -4.68 6.58
N GLY A 139 -3.44 -4.12 7.49
CA GLY A 139 -4.17 -2.89 7.28
C GLY A 139 -3.43 -1.70 7.92
N VAL A 140 -3.79 -0.52 7.46
CA VAL A 140 -3.31 0.74 8.03
C VAL A 140 -4.49 1.66 8.27
N ILE A 141 -4.53 2.24 9.45
CA ILE A 141 -5.46 3.31 9.79
C ILE A 141 -4.67 4.58 10.10
N GLY A 142 -5.13 5.74 9.64
CA GLY A 142 -4.42 6.98 9.86
C GLY A 142 -5.33 8.16 10.11
N VAL A 143 -4.75 9.20 10.69
CA VAL A 143 -5.36 10.51 10.89
C VAL A 143 -4.46 11.56 10.28
N VAL A 144 -5.04 12.44 9.48
CA VAL A 144 -4.40 13.62 8.91
C VAL A 144 -4.99 14.86 9.57
N GLY A 145 -4.15 15.78 9.99
CA GLY A 145 -4.60 17.01 10.65
C GLY A 145 -3.51 18.07 10.76
N PRO A 146 -3.78 19.18 11.46
CA PRO A 146 -2.81 20.26 11.63
C PRO A 146 -1.60 19.80 12.46
N THR A 147 -0.45 20.44 12.25
CA THR A 147 0.78 20.15 13.01
C THR A 147 0.64 20.35 14.53
N ARG A 148 -0.41 21.03 14.98
CA ARG A 148 -0.72 21.28 16.40
C ARG A 148 -1.76 20.32 16.98
N MET A 149 -1.96 19.16 16.38
CA MET A 149 -2.91 18.19 16.94
C MET A 149 -2.42 17.61 18.29
N ASP A 150 -3.36 17.12 19.09
CA ASP A 150 -3.06 16.37 20.32
C ASP A 150 -2.61 14.95 19.98
N TYR A 151 -1.31 14.78 19.75
CA TYR A 151 -0.72 13.50 19.34
C TYR A 151 -0.97 12.39 20.36
N ALA A 152 -0.91 12.68 21.67
CA ALA A 152 -1.15 11.68 22.70
C ALA A 152 -2.57 11.09 22.59
N LYS A 153 -3.55 11.96 22.38
CA LYS A 153 -4.95 11.54 22.20
C LYS A 153 -5.17 10.79 20.89
N VAL A 154 -4.54 11.25 19.80
CA VAL A 154 -4.67 10.62 18.48
C VAL A 154 -4.02 9.24 18.48
N THR A 155 -2.80 9.11 18.97
CA THR A 155 -2.09 7.83 19.06
C THR A 155 -2.80 6.83 19.95
N ALA A 156 -3.31 7.25 21.12
CA ALA A 156 -4.08 6.37 21.99
C ALA A 156 -5.35 5.84 21.32
N ARG A 157 -6.05 6.67 20.54
CA ARG A 157 -7.23 6.24 19.79
C ARG A 157 -6.89 5.30 18.66
N LEU A 158 -5.84 5.60 17.89
CA LEU A 158 -5.41 4.74 16.79
C LEU A 158 -4.93 3.37 17.29
N SER A 159 -4.17 3.33 18.39
CA SER A 159 -3.78 2.06 19.02
C SER A 159 -5.02 1.25 19.44
N TYR A 160 -5.99 1.89 20.08
CA TYR A 160 -7.22 1.22 20.47
C TYR A 160 -7.98 0.61 19.28
N PHE A 161 -8.08 1.34 18.15
CA PHE A 161 -8.70 0.82 16.94
C PHE A 161 -7.90 -0.32 16.30
N ALA A 162 -6.58 -0.19 16.26
CA ALA A 162 -5.70 -1.24 15.76
C ALA A 162 -5.83 -2.54 16.58
N ASP A 163 -5.90 -2.42 17.91
CA ASP A 163 -6.09 -3.56 18.81
C ASP A 163 -7.48 -4.19 18.68
N LEU A 164 -8.53 -3.38 18.44
CA LEU A 164 -9.89 -3.91 18.24
C LEU A 164 -10.02 -4.72 16.95
N SER A 165 -9.31 -4.38 15.90
CA SER A 165 -9.37 -5.13 14.64
C SER A 165 -8.80 -6.55 14.79
N LEU A 166 -7.88 -6.77 15.74
CA LEU A 166 -7.36 -8.11 16.08
C LEU A 166 -8.37 -9.01 16.80
N ILE A 167 -9.45 -8.44 17.35
CA ILE A 167 -10.43 -9.20 18.16
C ILE A 167 -11.61 -9.70 17.30
N HIS A 168 -11.80 -9.16 16.10
CA HIS A 168 -12.99 -9.40 15.27
C HIS A 168 -12.73 -10.21 13.99
N ILE A 169 -11.56 -10.88 13.89
CA ILE A 169 -11.25 -11.80 12.78
C ILE A 169 -11.27 -13.24 13.29
#